data_c95b7f7ccb934ddaad3df65c6963cbc7
#
_entry.id   c95b7f7ccb934ddaad3df65c6963cbc7
#
_cell.length_a   1.000
_cell.length_b   1.000
_cell.length_c   1.000
_cell.angle_alpha   90.00
_cell.angle_beta   90.00
_cell.angle_gamma   90.00
#
_symmetry.space_group_name_H-M   'P 1'
#
loop_
_entity.id
_entity.type
_entity.pdbx_description
1 polymer ?
#
loop_
_entity_poly.entity_id
_entity_poly.type
_entity_poly.pdbx_seq_one_letter_code
_entity_poly.pdbx_strand_id
1 'polypeptide(L)'
;GHRCAGGVADGERHGGRGVDNGTFVTAGLVLRETETKESDKILTVLTPELGRISVIAKGARSRRSKYTAACQLLAYDEMTLRRKGEWYYLAEASTIELFDGVRQDIEKLALAAYFAELTEAVCQDAMAAADMLPLLLNALFALGMLEKPDRLVKAAFVWRLLAETGFAPLADGCAVCGRESPEAPMLDVMQGVLRCGACRTGGGLSLPLTEGAVQALRYILYCPPKKLYSFSLDESGLRMLDRAGEAFCAVQLERGFRTLDYYKAFLVEEDGE
;
A
#
# COMPACT_ATOMS: atom_id res chain seq x y z
N GLY A 1 -48.96 33.04 -29.73
CA GLY A 1 -49.01 31.69 -30.27
C GLY A 1 -47.62 31.06 -30.36
N HIS A 2 -47.54 29.85 -30.07
CA HIS A 2 -46.50 28.83 -30.26
C HIS A 2 -45.60 28.53 -29.07
N ARG A 3 -45.94 27.41 -28.42
CA ARG A 3 -45.14 26.62 -27.54
C ARG A 3 -44.09 25.86 -28.37
N CYS A 4 -42.87 25.81 -27.89
CA CYS A 4 -41.94 24.77 -28.28
C CYS A 4 -41.38 24.12 -27.00
N ALA A 5 -41.65 22.81 -26.87
CA ALA A 5 -41.09 21.94 -25.88
C ALA A 5 -39.65 21.62 -26.24
N GLY A 6 -38.74 21.77 -25.28
CA GLY A 6 -37.37 21.33 -25.39
C GLY A 6 -37.14 20.19 -24.39
N GLY A 7 -36.86 19.00 -24.91
CA GLY A 7 -36.59 17.79 -24.12
C GLY A 7 -35.26 17.89 -23.39
N VAL A 8 -35.27 17.47 -22.13
CA VAL A 8 -34.11 17.28 -21.28
C VAL A 8 -33.57 15.88 -21.59
N ALA A 9 -32.33 15.84 -22.07
CA ALA A 9 -31.60 14.59 -22.24
C ALA A 9 -31.17 14.09 -20.87
N ASP A 10 -31.70 12.96 -20.47
CA ASP A 10 -31.26 12.16 -19.31
C ASP A 10 -29.84 11.65 -19.58
N GLY A 11 -28.89 12.15 -18.81
CA GLY A 11 -27.56 11.57 -18.69
C GLY A 11 -27.61 10.31 -17.85
N GLU A 12 -27.50 9.15 -18.48
CA GLU A 12 -27.35 7.87 -17.81
C GLU A 12 -26.10 7.86 -16.94
N ARG A 13 -26.30 8.00 -15.64
CA ARG A 13 -25.29 7.61 -14.64
C ARG A 13 -25.25 6.08 -14.61
N HIS A 14 -24.13 5.52 -14.99
CA HIS A 14 -23.83 4.11 -14.72
C HIS A 14 -23.73 3.93 -13.21
N GLY A 15 -24.86 3.71 -12.58
CA GLY A 15 -24.96 3.28 -11.19
C GLY A 15 -24.51 1.83 -11.08
N GLY A 16 -23.58 1.55 -10.17
CA GLY A 16 -23.27 0.20 -9.75
C GLY A 16 -24.56 -0.57 -9.45
N ARG A 17 -24.62 -1.84 -9.82
CA ARG A 17 -25.78 -2.70 -9.64
C ARG A 17 -26.10 -2.87 -8.17
N GLY A 18 -26.95 -2.03 -7.62
CA GLY A 18 -27.55 -2.21 -6.32
C GLY A 18 -28.49 -3.40 -6.36
N VAL A 19 -28.20 -4.43 -5.57
CA VAL A 19 -29.14 -5.51 -5.30
C VAL A 19 -30.05 -5.06 -4.16
N ASP A 20 -31.35 -5.25 -4.32
CA ASP A 20 -32.39 -4.92 -3.34
C ASP A 20 -32.02 -5.45 -1.93
N ASN A 21 -32.38 -4.68 -0.89
CA ASN A 21 -32.20 -4.93 0.54
C ASN A 21 -30.85 -4.50 1.17
N GLY A 22 -30.17 -3.47 0.66
CA GLY A 22 -28.96 -2.95 1.31
C GLY A 22 -27.76 -3.89 1.24
N THR A 23 -27.77 -4.83 0.29
CA THR A 23 -26.62 -5.65 -0.09
C THR A 23 -25.96 -5.09 -1.33
N PHE A 24 -24.65 -5.19 -1.41
CA PHE A 24 -23.88 -4.81 -2.59
C PHE A 24 -22.64 -5.70 -2.74
N VAL A 25 -22.11 -5.74 -3.96
CA VAL A 25 -20.93 -6.53 -4.30
C VAL A 25 -19.75 -5.59 -4.53
N THR A 26 -18.63 -5.92 -3.95
CA THR A 26 -17.36 -5.19 -4.13
C THR A 26 -16.18 -6.14 -4.14
N ALA A 27 -15.13 -5.80 -4.87
CA ALA A 27 -13.83 -6.41 -4.65
C ALA A 27 -13.23 -5.87 -3.35
N GLY A 28 -12.45 -6.66 -2.66
CA GLY A 28 -11.79 -6.24 -1.43
C GLY A 28 -10.57 -7.08 -1.10
N LEU A 29 -9.54 -6.42 -0.57
CA LEU A 29 -8.33 -7.04 -0.06
C LEU A 29 -8.31 -6.97 1.46
N VAL A 30 -8.16 -8.10 2.12
CA VAL A 30 -8.09 -8.18 3.58
C VAL A 30 -6.73 -7.65 4.06
N LEU A 31 -6.73 -6.48 4.71
CA LEU A 31 -5.53 -5.84 5.26
C LEU A 31 -5.21 -6.33 6.68
N ARG A 32 -6.22 -6.74 7.43
CA ARG A 32 -6.09 -7.24 8.80
C ARG A 32 -7.28 -8.12 9.14
N GLU A 33 -7.01 -9.17 9.89
CA GLU A 33 -8.02 -10.02 10.50
C GLU A 33 -7.90 -9.99 12.02
N THR A 34 -9.03 -9.88 12.71
CA THR A 34 -9.08 -9.91 14.17
C THR A 34 -10.10 -10.93 14.62
N GLU A 35 -9.67 -11.86 15.45
CA GLU A 35 -10.56 -12.86 16.05
C GLU A 35 -11.39 -12.24 17.16
N THR A 36 -12.65 -12.61 17.25
CA THR A 36 -13.56 -12.20 18.32
C THR A 36 -13.78 -13.37 19.28
N LYS A 37 -14.44 -13.09 20.43
CA LYS A 37 -14.75 -14.12 21.45
C LYS A 37 -15.60 -15.27 20.94
N GLU A 38 -16.44 -15.01 19.96
CA GLU A 38 -17.24 -16.02 19.26
C GLU A 38 -16.44 -16.62 18.11
N SER A 39 -17.08 -17.39 17.25
CA SER A 39 -16.46 -17.96 16.04
C SER A 39 -16.33 -16.97 14.88
N ASP A 40 -16.40 -15.69 15.16
CA ASP A 40 -16.42 -14.61 14.19
C ASP A 40 -15.04 -13.98 13.99
N LYS A 41 -14.86 -13.31 12.86
CA LYS A 41 -13.74 -12.42 12.59
C LYS A 41 -14.23 -11.02 12.27
N ILE A 42 -13.44 -10.03 12.59
CA ILE A 42 -13.55 -8.66 12.07
C ILE A 42 -12.42 -8.49 11.07
N LEU A 43 -12.76 -8.17 9.84
CA LEU A 43 -11.81 -7.93 8.76
C LEU A 43 -11.70 -6.43 8.50
N THR A 44 -10.49 -5.93 8.37
CA THR A 44 -10.23 -4.62 7.75
C THR A 44 -9.98 -4.86 6.28
N VAL A 45 -10.81 -4.30 5.43
CA VAL A 45 -10.83 -4.58 3.99
C VAL A 45 -10.64 -3.28 3.21
N LEU A 46 -9.72 -3.30 2.26
CA LEU A 46 -9.53 -2.21 1.30
C LEU A 46 -10.35 -2.49 0.06
N THR A 47 -11.23 -1.54 -0.29
CA THR A 47 -12.12 -1.63 -1.43
C THR A 47 -11.88 -0.47 -2.40
N PRO A 48 -12.18 -0.62 -3.71
CA PRO A 48 -11.97 0.46 -4.68
C PRO A 48 -12.89 1.65 -4.50
N GLU A 49 -14.13 1.45 -4.03
CA GLU A 49 -15.14 2.50 -3.98
C GLU A 49 -15.43 3.00 -2.56
N LEU A 50 -15.29 2.14 -1.55
CA LEU A 50 -15.59 2.48 -0.15
C LEU A 50 -14.33 2.79 0.67
N GLY A 51 -13.13 2.67 0.08
CA GLY A 51 -11.89 2.79 0.80
C GLY A 51 -11.70 1.65 1.81
N ARG A 52 -11.17 1.96 2.96
CA ARG A 52 -10.98 1.02 4.07
C ARG A 52 -12.26 0.88 4.88
N ILE A 53 -12.76 -0.33 4.98
CA ILE A 53 -14.00 -0.65 5.73
C ILE A 53 -13.76 -1.77 6.73
N SER A 54 -14.62 -1.86 7.74
CA SER A 54 -14.67 -2.97 8.69
C SER A 54 -15.80 -3.92 8.33
N VAL A 55 -15.48 -5.21 8.20
CA VAL A 55 -16.41 -6.26 7.80
C VAL A 55 -16.48 -7.33 8.88
N ILE A 56 -17.67 -7.63 9.37
CA ILE A 56 -17.92 -8.73 10.30
C ILE A 56 -18.20 -9.99 9.49
N ALA A 57 -17.34 -11.00 9.66
CA ALA A 57 -17.50 -12.32 9.06
C ALA A 57 -17.95 -13.32 10.13
N LYS A 58 -19.26 -13.55 10.21
CA LYS A 58 -19.86 -14.47 11.19
C LYS A 58 -19.48 -15.91 10.89
N GLY A 59 -19.09 -16.64 11.93
CA GLY A 59 -18.73 -18.04 11.83
C GLY A 59 -17.47 -18.33 11.02
N ALA A 60 -16.67 -17.31 10.67
CA ALA A 60 -15.47 -17.46 9.82
C ALA A 60 -14.40 -18.39 10.42
N ARG A 61 -14.38 -18.57 11.74
CA ARG A 61 -13.46 -19.46 12.47
C ARG A 61 -13.99 -20.89 12.63
N SER A 62 -15.25 -21.12 12.25
CA SER A 62 -15.84 -22.47 12.29
C SER A 62 -15.16 -23.37 11.27
N ARG A 63 -14.89 -24.63 11.65
CA ARG A 63 -14.37 -25.65 10.72
C ARG A 63 -15.29 -25.92 9.53
N ARG A 64 -16.56 -25.56 9.64
CA ARG A 64 -17.57 -25.71 8.59
C ARG A 64 -17.72 -24.46 7.73
N SER A 65 -16.96 -23.41 8.02
CA SER A 65 -17.03 -22.18 7.23
C SER A 65 -16.52 -22.41 5.82
N LYS A 66 -17.33 -22.05 4.83
CA LYS A 66 -16.94 -22.00 3.42
C LYS A 66 -16.12 -20.78 3.04
N TYR A 67 -15.95 -19.82 3.97
CA TYR A 67 -15.25 -18.56 3.74
C TYR A 67 -13.90 -18.48 4.46
N THR A 68 -13.38 -19.59 4.97
CA THR A 68 -12.10 -19.60 5.70
C THR A 68 -10.96 -18.99 4.88
N ALA A 69 -10.84 -19.35 3.61
CA ALA A 69 -9.80 -18.80 2.73
C ALA A 69 -10.01 -17.31 2.47
N ALA A 70 -11.24 -16.88 2.17
CA ALA A 70 -11.57 -15.49 1.88
C ALA A 70 -11.40 -14.54 3.07
N CYS A 71 -11.43 -15.05 4.29
CA CYS A 71 -11.27 -14.26 5.51
C CYS A 71 -9.85 -14.23 6.07
N GLN A 72 -8.85 -14.64 5.29
CA GLN A 72 -7.44 -14.58 5.69
C GLN A 72 -6.81 -13.23 5.33
N LEU A 73 -5.78 -12.86 6.07
CA LEU A 73 -4.91 -11.74 5.71
C LEU A 73 -4.46 -11.88 4.24
N LEU A 74 -4.51 -10.79 3.49
CA LEU A 74 -4.11 -10.69 2.07
C LEU A 74 -4.98 -11.52 1.10
N ALA A 75 -6.12 -12.05 1.51
CA ALA A 75 -7.08 -12.59 0.57
C ALA A 75 -7.72 -11.46 -0.25
N TYR A 76 -7.68 -11.60 -1.56
CA TYR A 76 -8.37 -10.70 -2.48
C TYR A 76 -9.62 -11.39 -3.00
N ASP A 77 -10.78 -10.82 -2.70
CA ASP A 77 -12.06 -11.47 -2.87
C ASP A 77 -13.05 -10.57 -3.60
N GLU A 78 -14.02 -11.19 -4.27
CA GLU A 78 -15.32 -10.60 -4.53
C GLU A 78 -16.23 -10.88 -3.33
N MET A 79 -16.68 -9.81 -2.68
CA MET A 79 -17.49 -9.89 -1.47
C MET A 79 -18.90 -9.36 -1.71
N THR A 80 -19.91 -10.09 -1.22
CA THR A 80 -21.27 -9.58 -1.06
C THR A 80 -21.44 -9.12 0.38
N LEU A 81 -21.71 -7.84 0.58
CA LEU A 81 -21.78 -7.19 1.88
C LEU A 81 -23.19 -6.68 2.17
N ARG A 82 -23.61 -6.75 3.43
CA ARG A 82 -24.81 -6.07 3.97
C ARG A 82 -24.39 -4.98 4.90
N ARG A 83 -24.85 -3.75 4.66
CA ARG A 83 -24.61 -2.64 5.56
C ARG A 83 -25.62 -2.61 6.70
N LYS A 84 -25.14 -2.45 7.95
CA LYS A 84 -25.97 -2.23 9.13
C LYS A 84 -25.29 -1.20 10.02
N GLY A 85 -25.79 0.04 10.01
CA GLY A 85 -25.15 1.17 10.68
C GLY A 85 -23.79 1.47 10.09
N GLU A 86 -22.77 1.54 10.93
CA GLU A 86 -21.36 1.75 10.54
C GLU A 86 -20.64 0.46 10.10
N TRP A 87 -21.28 -0.70 10.26
CA TRP A 87 -20.67 -2.00 10.01
C TRP A 87 -21.16 -2.61 8.71
N TYR A 88 -20.28 -3.37 8.11
CA TYR A 88 -20.58 -4.26 7.00
C TYR A 88 -20.53 -5.71 7.49
N TYR A 89 -21.44 -6.53 7.00
CA TYR A 89 -21.50 -7.96 7.28
C TYR A 89 -21.24 -8.74 6.00
N LEU A 90 -20.35 -9.71 6.07
CA LEU A 90 -20.06 -10.62 4.95
C LEU A 90 -21.26 -11.56 4.77
N ALA A 91 -21.94 -11.48 3.62
CA ALA A 91 -22.98 -12.41 3.23
C ALA A 91 -22.41 -13.55 2.39
N GLU A 92 -21.57 -13.22 1.40
CA GLU A 92 -20.88 -14.17 0.54
C GLU A 92 -19.49 -13.65 0.17
N ALA A 93 -18.57 -14.58 -0.12
CA ALA A 93 -17.25 -14.25 -0.65
C ALA A 93 -16.79 -15.31 -1.63
N SER A 94 -16.15 -14.86 -2.70
CA SER A 94 -15.47 -15.70 -3.67
C SER A 94 -14.04 -15.20 -3.82
N THR A 95 -13.06 -16.05 -3.54
CA THR A 95 -11.64 -15.68 -3.62
C THR A 95 -11.23 -15.50 -5.06
N ILE A 96 -10.63 -14.32 -5.35
CA ILE A 96 -10.05 -14.00 -6.66
C ILE A 96 -8.58 -14.42 -6.67
N GLU A 97 -7.81 -14.07 -5.60
CA GLU A 97 -6.38 -14.33 -5.52
C GLU A 97 -5.93 -14.46 -4.04
N LEU A 98 -5.10 -15.44 -3.74
CA LEU A 98 -4.50 -15.66 -2.41
C LEU A 98 -3.02 -15.31 -2.36
N PHE A 99 -2.37 -15.03 -3.48
CA PHE A 99 -0.94 -14.74 -3.56
C PHE A 99 -0.07 -15.88 -2.99
N ASP A 100 -0.21 -17.08 -3.54
CA ASP A 100 0.51 -18.27 -3.07
C ASP A 100 2.04 -18.10 -3.06
N GLY A 101 2.60 -17.39 -4.03
CA GLY A 101 4.02 -17.08 -4.08
C GLY A 101 4.51 -16.24 -2.90
N VAL A 102 3.63 -15.46 -2.27
CA VAL A 102 3.91 -14.75 -1.02
C VAL A 102 3.70 -15.66 0.19
N ARG A 103 2.62 -16.43 0.22
CA ARG A 103 2.24 -17.25 1.37
C ARG A 103 3.17 -18.40 1.66
N GLN A 104 3.84 -18.93 0.65
CA GLN A 104 4.77 -20.06 0.77
C GLN A 104 6.15 -19.65 1.29
N ASP A 105 6.45 -18.37 1.39
CA ASP A 105 7.70 -17.80 1.86
C ASP A 105 7.43 -16.90 3.07
N ILE A 106 7.97 -17.26 4.22
CA ILE A 106 7.69 -16.57 5.48
C ILE A 106 8.21 -15.12 5.48
N GLU A 107 9.34 -14.85 4.84
CA GLU A 107 9.90 -13.50 4.74
C GLU A 107 9.05 -12.63 3.84
N LYS A 108 8.64 -13.15 2.68
CA LYS A 108 7.71 -12.46 1.78
C LYS A 108 6.37 -12.21 2.44
N LEU A 109 5.85 -13.17 3.20
CA LEU A 109 4.60 -13.00 3.94
C LEU A 109 4.74 -11.92 5.03
N ALA A 110 5.85 -11.90 5.76
CA ALA A 110 6.13 -10.86 6.75
C ALA A 110 6.22 -9.48 6.11
N LEU A 111 6.89 -9.36 4.96
CA LEU A 111 6.98 -8.11 4.21
C LEU A 111 5.62 -7.67 3.66
N ALA A 112 4.83 -8.59 3.14
CA ALA A 112 3.48 -8.33 2.66
C ALA A 112 2.54 -7.87 3.79
N ALA A 113 2.69 -8.43 5.00
CA ALA A 113 1.98 -7.96 6.19
C ALA A 113 2.34 -6.51 6.54
N TYR A 114 3.61 -6.12 6.39
CA TYR A 114 4.02 -4.72 6.52
C TYR A 114 3.37 -3.83 5.45
N PHE A 115 3.30 -4.26 4.21
CA PHE A 115 2.61 -3.51 3.15
C PHE A 115 1.13 -3.29 3.50
N ALA A 116 0.47 -4.30 4.04
CA ALA A 116 -0.92 -4.20 4.48
C ALA A 116 -1.09 -3.22 5.66
N GLU A 117 -0.23 -3.29 6.69
CA GLU A 117 -0.27 -2.38 7.83
C GLU A 117 0.00 -0.93 7.41
N LEU A 118 0.99 -0.71 6.54
CA LEU A 118 1.30 0.61 6.01
C LEU A 118 0.14 1.17 5.19
N THR A 119 -0.47 0.37 4.33
CA THR A 119 -1.64 0.78 3.55
C THR A 119 -2.82 1.11 4.46
N GLU A 120 -3.06 0.31 5.49
CA GLU A 120 -4.09 0.59 6.50
C GLU A 120 -3.85 1.94 7.19
N ALA A 121 -2.60 2.26 7.51
CA ALA A 121 -2.25 3.49 8.20
C ALA A 121 -2.47 4.76 7.35
N VAL A 122 -2.29 4.69 6.03
CA VAL A 122 -2.45 5.85 5.13
C VAL A 122 -3.85 5.96 4.53
N CYS A 123 -4.61 4.87 4.47
CA CYS A 123 -6.00 4.87 4.03
C CYS A 123 -6.93 5.12 5.22
N GLN A 124 -7.69 6.21 5.16
CA GLN A 124 -8.67 6.53 6.19
C GLN A 124 -10.01 5.81 5.94
N ASP A 125 -10.79 5.67 7.02
CA ASP A 125 -12.11 5.05 6.95
C ASP A 125 -13.02 5.80 5.97
N ALA A 126 -13.81 5.07 5.20
CA ALA A 126 -14.75 5.58 4.20
C ALA A 126 -14.12 6.49 3.12
N MET A 127 -12.82 6.62 3.07
CA MET A 127 -12.12 7.32 2.00
C MET A 127 -11.94 6.38 0.81
N ALA A 128 -12.34 6.82 -0.35
CA ALA A 128 -12.10 6.06 -1.58
C ALA A 128 -10.60 5.90 -1.82
N ALA A 129 -10.18 4.66 -2.03
CA ALA A 129 -8.78 4.31 -2.21
C ALA A 129 -8.55 3.64 -3.58
N ALA A 130 -9.13 4.24 -4.62
CA ALA A 130 -9.12 3.70 -5.98
C ALA A 130 -7.71 3.39 -6.50
N ASP A 131 -6.71 4.19 -6.11
CA ASP A 131 -5.32 4.01 -6.53
C ASP A 131 -4.51 3.14 -5.56
N MET A 132 -4.94 3.04 -4.29
CA MET A 132 -4.21 2.29 -3.26
C MET A 132 -4.38 0.77 -3.41
N LEU A 133 -5.57 0.31 -3.75
CA LEU A 133 -5.82 -1.12 -3.97
C LEU A 133 -4.99 -1.67 -5.14
N PRO A 134 -4.98 -1.09 -6.35
CA PRO A 134 -4.11 -1.54 -7.42
C PRO A 134 -2.63 -1.49 -7.07
N LEU A 135 -2.18 -0.46 -6.34
CA LEU A 135 -0.79 -0.33 -5.92
C LEU A 135 -0.37 -1.49 -5.01
N LEU A 136 -1.20 -1.84 -4.02
CA LEU A 136 -0.92 -2.94 -3.12
C LEU A 136 -1.01 -4.30 -3.82
N LEU A 137 -2.01 -4.52 -4.67
CA LEU A 137 -2.13 -5.76 -5.47
C LEU A 137 -0.90 -5.96 -6.36
N ASN A 138 -0.42 -4.91 -7.02
CA ASN A 138 0.78 -4.97 -7.83
C ASN A 138 2.05 -5.26 -7.01
N ALA A 139 2.13 -4.73 -5.79
CA ALA A 139 3.23 -5.02 -4.88
C ALA A 139 3.24 -6.50 -4.44
N LEU A 140 2.08 -7.06 -4.11
CA LEU A 140 1.94 -8.47 -3.75
C LEU A 140 2.27 -9.39 -4.93
N PHE A 141 1.83 -9.02 -6.14
CA PHE A 141 2.21 -9.72 -7.36
C PHE A 141 3.72 -9.66 -7.60
N ALA A 142 4.32 -8.47 -7.50
CA ALA A 142 5.76 -8.30 -7.67
C ALA A 142 6.57 -9.14 -6.68
N LEU A 143 6.16 -9.14 -5.42
CA LEU A 143 6.81 -9.88 -4.35
C LEU A 143 6.73 -11.40 -4.55
N GLY A 144 5.60 -11.90 -5.04
CA GLY A 144 5.37 -13.34 -5.22
C GLY A 144 5.80 -13.91 -6.57
N MET A 145 5.86 -13.10 -7.62
CA MET A 145 6.00 -13.58 -9.00
C MET A 145 7.21 -13.02 -9.76
N LEU A 146 7.70 -11.83 -9.41
CA LEU A 146 8.85 -11.25 -10.10
C LEU A 146 10.16 -11.71 -9.45
N GLU A 147 11.15 -12.00 -10.30
CA GLU A 147 12.52 -12.27 -9.85
C GLU A 147 13.27 -10.96 -9.57
N LYS A 148 12.81 -10.25 -8.54
CA LYS A 148 13.42 -9.00 -8.06
C LYS A 148 13.77 -9.14 -6.58
N PRO A 149 14.83 -8.49 -6.10
CA PRO A 149 15.11 -8.46 -4.67
C PRO A 149 13.92 -7.94 -3.88
N ASP A 150 13.56 -8.59 -2.78
CA ASP A 150 12.44 -8.18 -1.94
C ASP A 150 12.61 -6.74 -1.43
N ARG A 151 13.86 -6.34 -1.15
CA ARG A 151 14.22 -4.96 -0.77
C ARG A 151 13.90 -3.95 -1.86
N LEU A 152 14.06 -4.30 -3.15
CA LEU A 152 13.67 -3.44 -4.26
C LEU A 152 12.16 -3.23 -4.29
N VAL A 153 11.40 -4.33 -4.15
CA VAL A 153 9.93 -4.26 -4.10
C VAL A 153 9.47 -3.41 -2.92
N LYS A 154 10.06 -3.62 -1.74
CA LYS A 154 9.79 -2.84 -0.54
C LYS A 154 10.07 -1.35 -0.74
N ALA A 155 11.26 -0.99 -1.19
CA ALA A 155 11.63 0.41 -1.41
C ALA A 155 10.69 1.09 -2.42
N ALA A 156 10.44 0.44 -3.56
CA ALA A 156 9.55 0.97 -4.59
C ALA A 156 8.11 1.16 -4.08
N PHE A 157 7.57 0.18 -3.37
CA PHE A 157 6.23 0.27 -2.81
C PHE A 157 6.10 1.37 -1.76
N VAL A 158 7.00 1.42 -0.79
CA VAL A 158 6.96 2.40 0.31
C VAL A 158 7.04 3.83 -0.22
N TRP A 159 8.02 4.12 -1.08
CA TRP A 159 8.17 5.45 -1.67
C TRP A 159 6.99 5.86 -2.54
N ARG A 160 6.46 4.92 -3.35
CA ARG A 160 5.30 5.21 -4.19
C ARG A 160 4.04 5.41 -3.38
N LEU A 161 3.78 4.59 -2.36
CA LEU A 161 2.64 4.74 -1.48
C LEU A 161 2.64 6.10 -0.77
N LEU A 162 3.77 6.52 -0.23
CA LEU A 162 3.92 7.82 0.41
C LEU A 162 3.66 8.96 -0.58
N ALA A 163 4.19 8.86 -1.80
CA ALA A 163 3.96 9.86 -2.83
C ALA A 163 2.48 9.98 -3.22
N GLU A 164 1.80 8.87 -3.44
CA GLU A 164 0.37 8.84 -3.81
C GLU A 164 -0.54 9.33 -2.68
N THR A 165 -0.06 9.32 -1.45
CA THR A 165 -0.81 9.79 -0.25
C THR A 165 -0.42 11.19 0.21
N GLY A 166 0.33 11.92 -0.61
CA GLY A 166 0.65 13.33 -0.37
C GLY A 166 1.98 13.59 0.34
N PHE A 167 2.80 12.54 0.56
CA PHE A 167 4.11 12.64 1.21
C PHE A 167 5.29 12.50 0.23
N ALA A 168 5.14 12.99 -1.01
CA ALA A 168 6.21 12.92 -1.99
C ALA A 168 7.40 13.80 -1.57
N PRO A 169 8.64 13.27 -1.56
CA PRO A 169 9.81 14.10 -1.36
C PRO A 169 10.09 14.96 -2.60
N LEU A 170 10.74 16.11 -2.40
CA LEU A 170 11.24 16.94 -3.48
C LEU A 170 12.64 16.44 -3.90
N ALA A 171 12.67 15.65 -4.98
CA ALA A 171 13.87 14.95 -5.43
C ALA A 171 14.47 15.48 -6.74
N ASP A 172 13.99 16.61 -7.27
CA ASP A 172 14.41 17.14 -8.58
C ASP A 172 15.80 17.77 -8.57
N GLY A 173 16.29 18.16 -7.39
CA GLY A 173 17.61 18.73 -7.23
C GLY A 173 17.88 19.13 -5.78
N CYS A 174 19.05 19.74 -5.58
CA CYS A 174 19.41 20.28 -4.28
C CYS A 174 18.53 21.46 -3.89
N ALA A 175 17.83 21.36 -2.76
CA ALA A 175 16.94 22.42 -2.27
C ALA A 175 17.64 23.75 -1.92
N VAL A 176 18.97 23.76 -1.82
CA VAL A 176 19.75 24.94 -1.46
C VAL A 176 20.36 25.60 -2.69
N CYS A 177 21.12 24.85 -3.51
CA CYS A 177 21.85 25.42 -4.66
C CYS A 177 21.18 25.14 -6.02
N GLY A 178 20.09 24.38 -6.05
CA GLY A 178 19.36 24.06 -7.27
C GLY A 178 20.02 23.04 -8.20
N ARG A 179 21.18 22.49 -7.83
CA ARG A 179 21.89 21.51 -8.67
C ARG A 179 21.05 20.27 -8.88
N GLU A 180 20.74 19.92 -10.13
CA GLU A 180 19.91 18.75 -10.49
C GLU A 180 20.57 17.42 -10.11
N SER A 181 21.90 17.33 -10.20
CA SER A 181 22.70 16.18 -9.76
C SER A 181 23.52 16.57 -8.54
N PRO A 182 22.97 16.44 -7.31
CA PRO A 182 23.68 16.82 -6.10
C PRO A 182 24.93 15.96 -5.89
N GLU A 183 26.05 16.60 -5.53
CA GLU A 183 27.26 15.89 -5.11
C GLU A 183 27.09 15.36 -3.68
N ALA A 184 27.47 14.09 -3.45
CA ALA A 184 27.25 13.41 -2.17
C ALA A 184 25.83 13.64 -1.64
N PRO A 185 24.79 13.21 -2.39
CA PRO A 185 23.41 13.59 -2.10
C PRO A 185 22.96 13.07 -0.74
N MET A 186 22.22 13.91 -0.04
CA MET A 186 21.62 13.64 1.26
C MET A 186 20.13 13.90 1.17
N LEU A 187 19.32 13.00 1.74
CA LEU A 187 17.88 13.21 1.92
C LEU A 187 17.61 13.69 3.35
N ASP A 188 17.10 14.91 3.48
CA ASP A 188 16.53 15.41 4.73
C ASP A 188 15.14 14.79 4.90
N VAL A 189 15.01 13.82 5.80
CA VAL A 189 13.75 13.09 6.00
C VAL A 189 12.70 13.89 6.78
N MET A 190 13.11 14.93 7.50
CA MET A 190 12.17 15.82 8.19
C MET A 190 11.48 16.77 7.22
N GLN A 191 12.22 17.29 6.26
CA GLN A 191 11.70 18.24 5.27
C GLN A 191 11.32 17.58 3.94
N GLY A 192 11.74 16.34 3.70
CA GLY A 192 11.47 15.64 2.45
C GLY A 192 12.18 16.28 1.25
N VAL A 193 13.43 16.73 1.40
CA VAL A 193 14.18 17.40 0.34
C VAL A 193 15.58 16.82 0.15
N LEU A 194 16.08 16.84 -1.09
CA LEU A 194 17.46 16.52 -1.40
C LEU A 194 18.38 17.72 -1.19
N ARG A 195 19.62 17.45 -0.77
CA ARG A 195 20.71 18.41 -0.67
C ARG A 195 22.02 17.81 -1.12
N CYS A 196 22.94 18.64 -1.62
CA CYS A 196 24.35 18.27 -1.71
C CYS A 196 24.92 18.05 -0.31
N GLY A 197 25.95 17.21 -0.18
CA GLY A 197 26.67 17.05 1.08
C GLY A 197 27.21 18.37 1.65
N ALA A 198 27.72 19.26 0.78
CA ALA A 198 28.20 20.59 1.15
C ALA A 198 27.07 21.57 1.50
N CYS A 199 25.84 21.35 1.01
CA CYS A 199 24.68 22.21 1.29
C CYS A 199 23.89 21.74 2.50
N ARG A 200 24.34 20.71 3.19
CA ARG A 200 23.71 20.19 4.40
C ARG A 200 23.70 21.24 5.50
N THR A 201 22.54 21.49 6.07
CA THR A 201 22.40 22.35 7.25
C THR A 201 22.53 21.51 8.52
N GLY A 202 23.13 22.09 9.56
CA GLY A 202 23.41 21.41 10.83
C GLY A 202 22.19 21.18 11.72
N GLY A 203 21.14 20.56 11.23
CA GLY A 203 19.95 20.21 12.02
C GLY A 203 19.09 19.19 11.29
N GLY A 204 18.31 18.40 12.03
CA GLY A 204 17.46 17.38 11.47
C GLY A 204 18.19 16.07 11.14
N LEU A 205 17.45 15.12 10.56
CA LEU A 205 17.96 13.81 10.16
C LEU A 205 18.16 13.79 8.63
N SER A 206 19.42 13.75 8.21
CA SER A 206 19.79 13.60 6.81
C SER A 206 20.48 12.27 6.58
N LEU A 207 20.01 11.52 5.58
CA LEU A 207 20.55 10.22 5.21
C LEU A 207 21.24 10.27 3.85
N PRO A 208 22.41 9.63 3.70
CA PRO A 208 23.13 9.63 2.43
C PRO A 208 22.40 8.77 1.41
N LEU A 209 22.49 9.19 0.15
CA LEU A 209 22.04 8.41 -1.01
C LEU A 209 23.19 8.33 -2.02
N THR A 210 23.24 7.26 -2.80
CA THR A 210 24.06 7.21 -4.01
C THR A 210 23.38 7.98 -5.14
N GLU A 211 24.13 8.36 -6.17
CA GLU A 211 23.54 8.95 -7.38
C GLU A 211 22.50 8.00 -8.00
N GLY A 212 22.81 6.69 -8.07
CA GLY A 212 21.86 5.68 -8.55
C GLY A 212 20.58 5.62 -7.70
N ALA A 213 20.69 5.74 -6.38
CA ALA A 213 19.54 5.78 -5.49
C ALA A 213 18.66 7.03 -5.72
N VAL A 214 19.24 8.18 -5.99
CA VAL A 214 18.50 9.40 -6.36
C VAL A 214 17.75 9.21 -7.67
N GLN A 215 18.40 8.61 -8.69
CA GLN A 215 17.74 8.31 -9.97
C GLN A 215 16.62 7.29 -9.80
N ALA A 216 16.83 6.25 -8.99
CA ALA A 216 15.79 5.27 -8.68
C ALA A 216 14.61 5.90 -7.94
N LEU A 217 14.85 6.80 -6.97
CA LEU A 217 13.80 7.54 -6.28
C LEU A 217 12.95 8.36 -7.27
N ARG A 218 13.60 9.12 -8.15
CA ARG A 218 12.90 9.88 -9.21
C ARG A 218 12.08 8.96 -10.12
N TYR A 219 12.66 7.82 -10.52
CA TYR A 219 11.94 6.82 -11.30
C TYR A 219 10.68 6.33 -10.58
N ILE A 220 10.80 5.94 -9.32
CA ILE A 220 9.68 5.47 -8.50
C ILE A 220 8.57 6.52 -8.40
N LEU A 221 8.93 7.78 -8.21
CA LEU A 221 7.95 8.87 -8.05
C LEU A 221 7.15 9.15 -9.31
N TYR A 222 7.74 9.00 -10.50
CA TYR A 222 7.17 9.51 -11.75
C TYR A 222 6.87 8.46 -12.82
N CYS A 223 7.32 7.22 -12.66
CA CYS A 223 7.06 6.18 -13.66
C CYS A 223 5.57 5.78 -13.71
N PRO A 224 5.09 5.27 -14.85
CA PRO A 224 3.77 4.66 -14.91
C PRO A 224 3.65 3.48 -13.93
N PRO A 225 2.48 3.25 -13.31
CA PRO A 225 2.29 2.18 -12.32
C PRO A 225 2.74 0.80 -12.79
N LYS A 226 2.52 0.46 -14.05
CA LYS A 226 2.91 -0.82 -14.65
C LYS A 226 4.43 -1.03 -14.72
N LYS A 227 5.22 0.04 -14.61
CA LYS A 227 6.69 0.01 -14.69
C LYS A 227 7.37 0.19 -13.34
N LEU A 228 6.61 0.25 -12.25
CA LEU A 228 7.15 0.57 -10.92
C LEU A 228 8.34 -0.32 -10.52
N TYR A 229 8.32 -1.58 -10.88
CA TYR A 229 9.39 -2.55 -10.55
C TYR A 229 10.36 -2.82 -11.69
N SER A 230 10.36 -1.99 -12.74
CA SER A 230 11.18 -2.22 -13.96
C SER A 230 12.54 -1.53 -13.92
N PHE A 231 13.04 -1.17 -12.75
CA PHE A 231 14.38 -0.61 -12.56
C PHE A 231 15.31 -1.62 -11.89
N SER A 232 16.58 -1.34 -11.94
CA SER A 232 17.62 -2.04 -11.19
C SER A 232 18.50 -1.03 -10.47
N LEU A 233 19.06 -1.44 -9.35
CA LEU A 233 19.92 -0.63 -8.51
C LEU A 233 20.94 -1.56 -7.85
N ASP A 234 22.18 -1.12 -7.70
CA ASP A 234 23.17 -1.86 -6.98
C ASP A 234 22.78 -2.01 -5.50
N GLU A 235 23.34 -3.00 -4.84
CA GLU A 235 22.93 -3.34 -3.48
C GLU A 235 23.16 -2.20 -2.47
N SER A 236 24.26 -1.48 -2.60
CA SER A 236 24.56 -0.33 -1.74
C SER A 236 23.54 0.78 -1.89
N GLY A 237 23.24 1.17 -3.13
CA GLY A 237 22.22 2.17 -3.43
C GLY A 237 20.83 1.71 -2.96
N LEU A 238 20.52 0.43 -3.13
CA LEU A 238 19.24 -0.13 -2.72
C LEU A 238 19.08 -0.11 -1.18
N ARG A 239 20.12 -0.47 -0.43
CA ARG A 239 20.10 -0.36 1.05
C ARG A 239 19.90 1.09 1.51
N MET A 240 20.56 2.04 0.89
CA MET A 240 20.41 3.46 1.23
C MET A 240 19.00 3.97 0.92
N LEU A 241 18.46 3.63 -0.26
CA LEU A 241 17.11 4.01 -0.67
C LEU A 241 16.05 3.42 0.25
N ASP A 242 16.18 2.15 0.60
CA ASP A 242 15.30 1.44 1.51
C ASP A 242 15.32 2.05 2.93
N ARG A 243 16.51 2.26 3.47
CA ARG A 243 16.71 2.90 4.79
C ARG A 243 16.13 4.32 4.82
N ALA A 244 16.35 5.10 3.79
CA ALA A 244 15.78 6.43 3.68
C ALA A 244 14.25 6.40 3.62
N GLY A 245 13.66 5.42 2.92
CA GLY A 245 12.22 5.21 2.85
C GLY A 245 11.60 4.86 4.20
N GLU A 246 12.23 3.97 4.97
CA GLU A 246 11.78 3.63 6.32
C GLU A 246 11.81 4.85 7.25
N ALA A 247 12.91 5.60 7.24
CA ALA A 247 13.08 6.78 8.09
C ALA A 247 12.09 7.89 7.72
N PHE A 248 11.93 8.15 6.42
CA PHE A 248 10.97 9.13 5.91
C PHE A 248 9.53 8.73 6.29
N CYS A 249 9.17 7.47 6.11
CA CYS A 249 7.87 6.93 6.50
C CYS A 249 7.59 7.13 8.00
N ALA A 250 8.54 6.77 8.86
CA ALA A 250 8.40 6.92 10.30
C ALA A 250 8.21 8.38 10.74
N VAL A 251 8.95 9.30 10.12
CA VAL A 251 8.85 10.74 10.39
C VAL A 251 7.52 11.30 9.90
N GLN A 252 7.14 11.02 8.65
CA GLN A 252 5.94 11.60 8.05
C GLN A 252 4.65 11.05 8.66
N LEU A 253 4.62 9.79 9.03
CA LEU A 253 3.44 9.15 9.65
C LEU A 253 3.49 9.18 11.18
N GLU A 254 4.57 9.68 11.78
CA GLU A 254 4.75 9.82 13.23
C GLU A 254 4.51 8.52 14.01
N ARG A 255 4.90 7.38 13.42
CA ARG A 255 4.72 6.05 14.04
C ARG A 255 5.71 5.02 13.53
N GLY A 256 5.89 3.96 14.32
CA GLY A 256 6.52 2.70 13.90
C GLY A 256 5.49 1.67 13.43
N PHE A 257 5.99 0.56 12.91
CA PHE A 257 5.18 -0.55 12.39
C PHE A 257 5.68 -1.88 12.96
N ARG A 258 4.80 -2.58 13.67
CA ARG A 258 5.15 -3.89 14.27
C ARG A 258 5.51 -4.93 13.23
N THR A 259 4.81 -4.93 12.10
CA THR A 259 5.07 -5.86 11.00
C THR A 259 6.41 -5.59 10.33
N LEU A 260 6.87 -4.34 10.28
CA LEU A 260 8.21 -4.01 9.81
C LEU A 260 9.29 -4.55 10.77
N ASP A 261 9.11 -4.36 12.07
CA ASP A 261 10.04 -4.88 13.08
C ASP A 261 10.12 -6.41 13.01
N TYR A 262 8.97 -7.07 12.83
CA TYR A 262 8.90 -8.51 12.64
C TYR A 262 9.63 -8.98 11.38
N TYR A 263 9.41 -8.32 10.24
CA TYR A 263 10.12 -8.60 8.99
C TYR A 263 11.63 -8.43 9.14
N LYS A 264 12.07 -7.33 9.77
CA LYS A 264 13.51 -7.06 9.96
C LYS A 264 14.20 -8.07 10.87
N ALA A 265 13.48 -8.76 11.75
CA ALA A 265 14.04 -9.83 12.59
C ALA A 265 14.55 -11.02 11.75
N PHE A 266 13.91 -11.35 10.63
CA PHE A 266 14.40 -12.39 9.71
C PHE A 266 15.72 -12.00 9.04
N LEU A 267 15.91 -10.71 8.71
CA LEU A 267 17.12 -10.23 8.03
C LEU A 267 18.36 -10.26 8.92
N VAL A 268 18.21 -10.13 10.24
CA VAL A 268 19.33 -10.18 11.21
C VAL A 268 19.88 -11.60 11.36
N GLU A 269 19.04 -12.62 11.19
CA GLU A 269 19.46 -14.03 11.28
C GLU A 269 20.32 -14.45 10.08
N GLU A 270 20.13 -13.83 8.90
CA GLU A 270 20.94 -14.12 7.71
C GLU A 270 22.34 -13.45 7.74
N ASP A 271 22.47 -12.29 8.38
CA ASP A 271 23.75 -11.58 8.51
C ASP A 271 24.65 -12.13 9.65
N GLY A 272 24.20 -13.13 10.36
CA GLY A 272 24.84 -13.71 11.56
C GLY A 272 25.52 -15.09 11.38
N GLU A 273 25.56 -15.66 10.13
CA GLU A 273 26.27 -16.90 9.81
C GLU A 273 27.61 -16.67 9.09
#